data_78f44fddb735d0eb99bf691177828be7
#
_entry.id   78f44fddb735d0eb99bf691177828be7
#
_cell.length_a   1.000
_cell.length_b   1.000
_cell.length_c   1.000
_cell.angle_alpha   90.00
_cell.angle_beta   90.00
_cell.angle_gamma   90.00
#
_symmetry.space_group_name_H-M   'P 1'
#
loop_
_entity.id
_entity.type
_entity.pdbx_description
1 polymer ?
#
loop_
_entity_poly.entity_id
_entity_poly.type
_entity_poly.pdbx_seq_one_letter_code
_entity_poly.pdbx_strand_id
1 'polypeptide(L)'
;MNENELIKLIIQGEREKFGIFVEKYQQLVFRTCMGFVHNKDDADDLTQDVFIQAYQSLPEFKMKSAFSTWLYRIAVNASLNKIRKSVGKSFIHRLESFFGSENQMTGQFPAFDTDDPENIIIKQEHSQWIQKALDSLPENQRTAIVLSKYDDLSQKEIAEIMNTTEGAVEALLQRAKKNLREKLSENVRGKNKK
;
A
#
# COMPACT_ATOMS: atom_id res chain seq x y z
N MET A 1 -10.63 -27.73 7.00
CA MET A 1 -9.60 -27.51 8.05
C MET A 1 -9.68 -26.04 8.44
N ASN A 2 -9.77 -25.76 9.72
CA ASN A 2 -9.85 -24.39 10.25
C ASN A 2 -8.44 -23.75 10.18
N GLU A 3 -8.35 -22.41 9.94
CA GLU A 3 -7.07 -21.69 9.88
C GLU A 3 -6.21 -21.87 11.14
N ASN A 4 -6.82 -21.88 12.32
CA ASN A 4 -6.11 -22.07 13.57
C ASN A 4 -5.48 -23.48 13.70
N GLU A 5 -6.12 -24.50 13.13
CA GLU A 5 -5.56 -25.85 13.05
C GLU A 5 -4.39 -25.90 12.08
N LEU A 6 -4.56 -25.24 10.92
CA LEU A 6 -3.51 -25.14 9.91
C LEU A 6 -2.27 -24.43 10.46
N ILE A 7 -2.44 -23.32 11.18
CA ILE A 7 -1.34 -22.60 11.84
C ILE A 7 -0.58 -23.51 12.81
N LYS A 8 -1.30 -24.28 13.65
CA LYS A 8 -0.68 -25.21 14.60
C LYS A 8 0.17 -26.27 13.89
N LEU A 9 -0.34 -26.86 12.81
CA LEU A 9 0.39 -27.85 12.01
C LEU A 9 1.67 -27.28 11.39
N ILE A 10 1.59 -26.06 10.87
CA ILE A 10 2.76 -25.37 10.29
C ILE A 10 3.83 -25.12 11.37
N ILE A 11 3.42 -24.67 12.55
CA ILE A 11 4.34 -24.45 13.69
C ILE A 11 4.96 -25.77 14.17
N GLN A 12 4.23 -26.88 14.07
CA GLN A 12 4.69 -28.23 14.44
C GLN A 12 5.65 -28.86 13.40
N GLY A 13 5.87 -28.16 12.25
CA GLY A 13 6.85 -28.58 11.25
C GLY A 13 6.28 -28.91 9.86
N GLU A 14 4.96 -28.90 9.67
CA GLU A 14 4.33 -29.11 8.36
C GLU A 14 4.40 -27.84 7.50
N ARG A 15 5.61 -27.40 7.17
CA ARG A 15 5.93 -26.12 6.52
C ARG A 15 5.24 -25.92 5.18
N GLU A 16 5.09 -26.99 4.40
CA GLU A 16 4.46 -26.97 3.07
C GLU A 16 3.02 -26.46 3.09
N LYS A 17 2.32 -26.68 4.22
CA LYS A 17 0.94 -26.21 4.42
C LYS A 17 0.82 -24.67 4.45
N PHE A 18 1.90 -23.93 4.61
CA PHE A 18 1.89 -22.47 4.53
C PHE A 18 1.51 -22.00 3.12
N GLY A 19 1.77 -22.80 2.08
CA GLY A 19 1.33 -22.53 0.71
C GLY A 19 -0.17 -22.28 0.58
N ILE A 20 -1.00 -22.92 1.41
CA ILE A 20 -2.46 -22.73 1.45
C ILE A 20 -2.80 -21.27 1.84
N PHE A 21 -2.05 -20.66 2.77
CA PHE A 21 -2.23 -19.25 3.11
C PHE A 21 -1.77 -18.33 1.99
N VAL A 22 -0.67 -18.67 1.31
CA VAL A 22 -0.19 -17.89 0.15
C VAL A 22 -1.27 -17.90 -0.92
N GLU A 23 -1.76 -19.05 -1.34
CA GLU A 23 -2.80 -19.17 -2.36
C GLU A 23 -4.06 -18.38 -2.00
N LYS A 24 -4.49 -18.48 -0.73
CA LYS A 24 -5.71 -17.82 -0.26
C LYS A 24 -5.59 -16.31 -0.19
N TYR A 25 -4.42 -15.79 0.22
CA TYR A 25 -4.26 -14.39 0.60
C TYR A 25 -3.34 -13.56 -0.32
N GLN A 26 -2.69 -14.15 -1.35
CA GLN A 26 -1.78 -13.42 -2.24
C GLN A 26 -2.45 -12.20 -2.92
N GLN A 27 -3.69 -12.36 -3.39
CA GLN A 27 -4.41 -11.26 -4.03
C GLN A 27 -4.70 -10.11 -3.07
N LEU A 28 -5.05 -10.44 -1.81
CA LEU A 28 -5.29 -9.47 -0.76
C LEU A 28 -4.02 -8.68 -0.46
N VAL A 29 -2.91 -9.38 -0.22
CA VAL A 29 -1.62 -8.74 0.11
C VAL A 29 -1.14 -7.89 -1.06
N PHE A 30 -1.21 -8.41 -2.29
CA PHE A 30 -0.82 -7.69 -3.48
C PHE A 30 -1.61 -6.38 -3.67
N ARG A 31 -2.96 -6.43 -3.55
CA ARG A 31 -3.80 -5.23 -3.67
C ARG A 31 -3.46 -4.19 -2.61
N THR A 32 -3.27 -4.62 -1.38
CA THR A 32 -2.86 -3.74 -0.29
C THR A 32 -1.51 -3.08 -0.61
N CYS A 33 -0.49 -3.85 -0.96
CA CYS A 33 0.82 -3.33 -1.33
C CYS A 33 0.71 -2.36 -2.53
N MET A 34 -0.02 -2.75 -3.58
CA MET A 34 -0.24 -1.92 -4.76
C MET A 34 -0.89 -0.57 -4.44
N GLY A 35 -1.83 -0.54 -3.48
CA GLY A 35 -2.44 0.70 -2.99
C GLY A 35 -1.47 1.67 -2.31
N PHE A 36 -0.31 1.18 -1.86
CA PHE A 36 0.74 1.99 -1.26
C PHE A 36 1.85 2.39 -2.23
N VAL A 37 2.35 1.44 -3.04
CA VAL A 37 3.55 1.69 -3.87
C VAL A 37 3.23 2.10 -5.30
N HIS A 38 2.00 1.87 -5.77
CA HIS A 38 1.49 2.24 -7.10
C HIS A 38 2.33 1.70 -8.28
N ASN A 39 3.16 0.70 -8.03
CA ASN A 39 4.01 0.04 -9.01
C ASN A 39 3.88 -1.47 -8.84
N LYS A 40 3.68 -2.18 -9.97
CA LYS A 40 3.41 -3.61 -9.95
C LYS A 40 4.61 -4.42 -9.43
N ASP A 41 5.80 -4.12 -9.93
CA ASP A 41 7.01 -4.87 -9.57
C ASP A 41 7.34 -4.69 -8.08
N ASP A 42 7.26 -3.45 -7.58
CA ASP A 42 7.40 -3.15 -6.15
C ASP A 42 6.31 -3.83 -5.30
N ALA A 43 5.07 -3.94 -5.81
CA ALA A 43 3.98 -4.61 -5.10
C ALA A 43 4.17 -6.14 -5.09
N ASP A 44 4.66 -6.74 -6.18
CA ASP A 44 5.00 -8.16 -6.26
C ASP A 44 6.12 -8.50 -5.28
N ASP A 45 7.22 -7.72 -5.26
CA ASP A 45 8.33 -7.87 -4.32
C ASP A 45 7.85 -7.78 -2.86
N LEU A 46 7.07 -6.74 -2.55
CA LEU A 46 6.51 -6.56 -1.21
C LEU A 46 5.58 -7.70 -0.81
N THR A 47 4.83 -8.24 -1.75
CA THR A 47 3.94 -9.39 -1.49
C THR A 47 4.75 -10.60 -1.05
N GLN A 48 5.87 -10.89 -1.71
CA GLN A 48 6.78 -11.96 -1.32
C GLN A 48 7.38 -11.69 0.07
N ASP A 49 7.89 -10.48 0.29
CA ASP A 49 8.46 -10.08 1.59
C ASP A 49 7.47 -10.23 2.75
N VAL A 50 6.19 -9.85 2.51
CA VAL A 50 5.10 -9.98 3.49
C VAL A 50 4.87 -11.44 3.86
N PHE A 51 4.83 -12.36 2.89
CA PHE A 51 4.64 -13.78 3.18
C PHE A 51 5.86 -14.40 3.86
N ILE A 52 7.07 -13.99 3.50
CA ILE A 52 8.30 -14.41 4.20
C ILE A 52 8.25 -13.95 5.66
N GLN A 53 7.92 -12.68 5.90
CA GLN A 53 7.79 -12.14 7.26
C GLN A 53 6.65 -12.80 8.03
N ALA A 54 5.50 -13.06 7.39
CA ALA A 54 4.39 -13.76 8.00
C ALA A 54 4.78 -15.19 8.41
N TYR A 55 5.47 -15.92 7.55
CA TYR A 55 5.96 -17.25 7.88
C TYR A 55 6.94 -17.24 9.06
N GLN A 56 7.89 -16.32 9.05
CA GLN A 56 8.90 -16.19 10.12
C GLN A 56 8.28 -15.82 11.47
N SER A 57 7.27 -14.95 11.49
CA SER A 57 6.60 -14.48 12.71
C SER A 57 5.35 -15.29 13.08
N LEU A 58 5.02 -16.34 12.31
CA LEU A 58 3.86 -17.20 12.58
C LEU A 58 3.88 -17.84 14.00
N PRO A 59 5.03 -18.27 14.55
CA PRO A 59 5.10 -18.78 15.93
C PRO A 59 4.68 -17.75 16.99
N GLU A 60 4.79 -16.45 16.69
CA GLU A 60 4.42 -15.35 17.59
C GLU A 60 2.95 -14.93 17.44
N PHE A 61 2.24 -15.46 16.44
CA PHE A 61 0.85 -15.15 16.22
C PHE A 61 -0.06 -15.72 17.30
N LYS A 62 -0.58 -14.86 18.16
CA LYS A 62 -1.35 -15.22 19.37
C LYS A 62 -2.81 -15.63 19.10
N MET A 63 -3.25 -15.71 17.83
CA MET A 63 -4.65 -16.04 17.45
C MET A 63 -5.71 -15.13 18.12
N LYS A 64 -5.36 -13.89 18.48
CA LYS A 64 -6.29 -12.92 19.10
C LYS A 64 -7.10 -12.13 18.06
N SER A 65 -6.78 -12.25 16.80
CA SER A 65 -7.48 -11.67 15.65
C SER A 65 -7.57 -12.71 14.55
N ALA A 66 -8.36 -12.46 13.50
CA ALA A 66 -8.31 -13.26 12.29
C ALA A 66 -6.89 -13.22 11.68
N PHE A 67 -6.48 -14.30 11.02
CA PHE A 67 -5.18 -14.36 10.33
C PHE A 67 -5.07 -13.26 9.26
N SER A 68 -6.16 -12.97 8.54
CA SER A 68 -6.21 -11.87 7.56
C SER A 68 -5.92 -10.51 8.20
N THR A 69 -6.51 -10.19 9.36
CA THR A 69 -6.24 -8.94 10.09
C THR A 69 -4.77 -8.80 10.45
N TRP A 70 -4.16 -9.88 10.91
CA TRP A 70 -2.74 -9.90 11.24
C TRP A 70 -1.85 -9.76 9.99
N LEU A 71 -2.21 -10.42 8.90
CA LEU A 71 -1.51 -10.34 7.62
C LEU A 71 -1.60 -8.92 7.03
N TYR A 72 -2.77 -8.25 7.11
CA TYR A 72 -2.91 -6.85 6.74
C TYR A 72 -1.94 -5.94 7.50
N ARG A 73 -1.75 -6.14 8.79
CA ARG A 73 -0.79 -5.36 9.60
C ARG A 73 0.63 -5.51 9.07
N ILE A 74 1.03 -6.72 8.70
CA ILE A 74 2.35 -6.97 8.11
C ILE A 74 2.47 -6.24 6.77
N ALA A 75 1.47 -6.37 5.88
CA ALA A 75 1.46 -5.75 4.56
C ALA A 75 1.51 -4.21 4.64
N VAL A 76 0.71 -3.61 5.51
CA VAL A 76 0.70 -2.15 5.75
C VAL A 76 2.07 -1.69 6.25
N ASN A 77 2.64 -2.36 7.26
CA ASN A 77 3.93 -1.98 7.83
C ASN A 77 5.07 -2.13 6.82
N ALA A 78 5.11 -3.23 6.06
CA ALA A 78 6.09 -3.45 5.00
C ALA A 78 6.03 -2.35 3.95
N SER A 79 4.80 -2.01 3.49
CA SER A 79 4.57 -0.95 2.50
C SER A 79 4.99 0.43 3.00
N LEU A 80 4.61 0.81 4.21
CA LEU A 80 5.03 2.08 4.82
C LEU A 80 6.54 2.17 4.98
N ASN A 81 7.20 1.07 5.38
CA ASN A 81 8.66 1.02 5.50
C ASN A 81 9.35 1.16 4.13
N LYS A 82 8.81 0.57 3.07
CA LYS A 82 9.31 0.74 1.70
C LYS A 82 9.25 2.21 1.29
N ILE A 83 8.10 2.87 1.52
CA ILE A 83 7.89 4.29 1.18
C ILE A 83 8.87 5.18 1.96
N ARG A 84 9.02 4.98 3.27
CA ARG A 84 9.96 5.76 4.10
C ARG A 84 11.39 5.63 3.59
N LYS A 85 11.82 4.43 3.22
CA LYS A 85 13.15 4.17 2.64
C LYS A 85 13.34 4.87 1.29
N SER A 86 12.30 4.87 0.44
CA SER A 86 12.32 5.54 -0.86
C SER A 86 12.44 7.07 -0.71
N VAL A 87 11.67 7.66 0.20
CA VAL A 87 11.75 9.11 0.52
C VAL A 87 13.13 9.47 1.05
N GLY A 88 13.70 8.66 1.95
CA GLY A 88 15.06 8.85 2.47
C GLY A 88 16.12 8.82 1.36
N LYS A 89 16.07 7.84 0.46
CA LYS A 89 16.98 7.76 -0.69
C LYS A 89 16.82 8.95 -1.65
N SER A 90 15.59 9.37 -1.93
CA SER A 90 15.30 10.54 -2.77
C SER A 90 15.83 11.84 -2.14
N PHE A 91 15.78 11.97 -0.81
CA PHE A 91 16.33 13.11 -0.09
C PHE A 91 17.87 13.12 -0.16
N ILE A 92 18.51 11.98 0.05
CA ILE A 92 19.97 11.83 -0.08
C ILE A 92 20.41 12.14 -1.52
N HIS A 93 19.70 11.59 -2.51
CA HIS A 93 20.01 11.86 -3.93
C HIS A 93 19.82 13.34 -4.33
N ARG A 94 18.82 14.03 -3.74
CA ARG A 94 18.67 15.49 -3.90
C ARG A 94 19.80 16.27 -3.23
N LEU A 95 20.28 15.84 -2.09
CA LEU A 95 21.47 16.43 -1.46
C LEU A 95 22.72 16.20 -2.33
N GLU A 96 22.90 14.99 -2.84
CA GLU A 96 24.02 14.67 -3.74
C GLU A 96 23.93 15.45 -5.06
N SER A 97 22.73 15.63 -5.64
CA SER A 97 22.54 16.45 -6.85
C SER A 97 22.68 17.95 -6.58
N PHE A 98 22.50 18.40 -5.34
CA PHE A 98 22.81 19.79 -4.94
C PHE A 98 24.32 20.04 -4.82
N PHE A 99 25.10 18.98 -4.61
CA PHE A 99 26.56 19.02 -4.51
C PHE A 99 27.30 18.46 -5.73
N GLY A 100 26.60 17.91 -6.74
CA GLY A 100 27.23 17.34 -7.93
C GLY A 100 26.25 16.94 -9.02
N SER A 101 26.30 17.66 -10.11
CA SER A 101 25.95 17.33 -11.51
C SER A 101 24.80 16.40 -11.84
N GLU A 102 23.90 16.94 -12.68
CA GLU A 102 22.83 16.35 -13.47
C GLU A 102 22.91 14.84 -13.76
N ASN A 103 21.84 14.12 -13.41
CA ASN A 103 21.34 13.05 -14.28
C ASN A 103 19.83 12.83 -14.10
N GLN A 104 19.17 12.66 -15.23
CA GLN A 104 17.72 12.64 -15.45
C GLN A 104 17.05 11.40 -14.84
N MET A 105 15.94 11.61 -14.13
CA MET A 105 15.04 10.54 -13.70
C MET A 105 14.04 10.21 -14.82
N THR A 106 14.22 9.08 -15.47
CA THR A 106 13.20 8.46 -16.31
C THR A 106 12.50 7.36 -15.52
N GLY A 107 11.35 7.66 -14.93
CA GLY A 107 10.44 6.64 -14.40
C GLY A 107 9.58 6.08 -15.53
N GLN A 108 9.83 4.84 -15.96
CA GLN A 108 8.96 4.13 -16.89
C GLN A 108 7.80 3.52 -16.12
N PHE A 109 6.58 3.77 -16.60
CA PHE A 109 5.34 3.15 -16.11
C PHE A 109 4.85 2.16 -17.16
N PRO A 110 4.34 0.96 -16.76
CA PRO A 110 3.77 0.02 -17.70
C PRO A 110 2.46 0.55 -18.28
N ALA A 111 2.34 0.50 -19.60
CA ALA A 111 1.15 0.85 -20.36
C ALA A 111 0.06 -0.21 -20.14
N PHE A 112 -1.16 0.24 -19.81
CA PHE A 112 -2.36 -0.56 -19.99
C PHE A 112 -2.88 -0.35 -21.42
N ASP A 113 -3.06 -1.47 -22.11
CA ASP A 113 -3.54 -1.61 -23.47
C ASP A 113 -4.98 -1.13 -23.59
N THR A 114 -5.24 -0.03 -24.30
CA THR A 114 -6.51 0.29 -25.02
C THR A 114 -6.45 1.62 -25.81
N ASP A 115 -6.53 1.55 -27.03
CA ASP A 115 -7.20 2.15 -28.19
C ASP A 115 -7.32 3.68 -28.37
N ASP A 116 -6.66 4.59 -27.63
CA ASP A 116 -6.59 6.00 -28.08
C ASP A 116 -5.43 6.74 -27.41
N PRO A 117 -4.40 7.18 -28.16
CA PRO A 117 -3.21 7.83 -27.60
C PRO A 117 -3.50 9.09 -26.78
N GLU A 118 -4.47 9.91 -27.15
CA GLU A 118 -4.82 11.13 -26.39
C GLU A 118 -5.52 10.79 -25.07
N ASN A 119 -6.41 9.82 -25.08
CA ASN A 119 -7.08 9.34 -23.86
C ASN A 119 -6.13 8.59 -22.90
N ILE A 120 -5.09 7.94 -23.44
CA ILE A 120 -4.07 7.26 -22.65
C ILE A 120 -3.24 8.28 -21.87
N ILE A 121 -2.79 9.36 -22.52
CA ILE A 121 -1.98 10.41 -21.89
C ILE A 121 -2.77 11.11 -20.79
N ILE A 122 -4.03 11.46 -21.02
CA ILE A 122 -4.90 12.10 -20.04
C ILE A 122 -5.15 11.18 -18.83
N LYS A 123 -5.41 9.89 -19.05
CA LYS A 123 -5.60 8.91 -17.97
C LYS A 123 -4.32 8.69 -17.16
N GLN A 124 -3.16 8.65 -17.82
CA GLN A 124 -1.86 8.52 -17.13
C GLN A 124 -1.53 9.74 -16.26
N GLU A 125 -1.75 10.96 -16.78
CA GLU A 125 -1.56 12.18 -15.98
C GLU A 125 -2.48 12.23 -14.76
N HIS A 126 -3.77 11.88 -14.93
CA HIS A 126 -4.74 11.82 -13.83
C HIS A 126 -4.33 10.77 -12.78
N SER A 127 -3.87 9.59 -13.22
CA SER A 127 -3.39 8.55 -12.32
C SER A 127 -2.19 9.01 -11.49
N GLN A 128 -1.20 9.64 -12.13
CA GLN A 128 -0.01 10.18 -11.45
C GLN A 128 -0.38 11.27 -10.43
N TRP A 129 -1.39 12.08 -10.70
CA TRP A 129 -1.82 13.12 -9.75
C TRP A 129 -2.53 12.53 -8.54
N ILE A 130 -3.37 11.53 -8.74
CA ILE A 130 -4.02 10.81 -7.64
C ILE A 130 -2.96 10.14 -6.77
N GLN A 131 -1.96 9.49 -7.37
CA GLN A 131 -0.84 8.87 -6.65
C GLN A 131 -0.07 9.90 -5.83
N LYS A 132 0.34 11.03 -6.42
CA LYS A 132 1.03 12.11 -5.70
C LYS A 132 0.19 12.69 -4.56
N ALA A 133 -1.13 12.82 -4.76
CA ALA A 133 -2.04 13.28 -3.72
C ALA A 133 -2.13 12.27 -2.56
N LEU A 134 -2.23 10.97 -2.86
CA LEU A 134 -2.19 9.89 -1.86
C LEU A 134 -0.86 9.88 -1.12
N ASP A 135 0.26 10.03 -1.83
CA ASP A 135 1.60 10.06 -1.25
C ASP A 135 1.83 11.26 -0.33
N SER A 136 1.11 12.35 -0.53
CA SER A 136 1.17 13.53 0.34
C SER A 136 0.39 13.40 1.65
N LEU A 137 -0.45 12.36 1.79
CA LEU A 137 -1.23 12.15 3.01
C LEU A 137 -0.34 11.68 4.17
N PRO A 138 -0.65 12.10 5.42
CA PRO A 138 -0.10 11.46 6.60
C PRO A 138 -0.36 9.95 6.59
N GLU A 139 0.59 9.14 7.09
CA GLU A 139 0.58 7.68 7.01
C GLU A 139 -0.75 7.05 7.47
N ASN A 140 -1.30 7.51 8.61
CA ASN A 140 -2.57 6.97 9.12
C ASN A 140 -3.76 7.29 8.20
N GLN A 141 -3.77 8.46 7.56
CA GLN A 141 -4.82 8.83 6.60
C GLN A 141 -4.67 8.01 5.31
N ARG A 142 -3.44 7.85 4.81
CA ARG A 142 -3.14 6.99 3.66
C ARG A 142 -3.58 5.55 3.94
N THR A 143 -3.20 4.99 5.09
CA THR A 143 -3.57 3.63 5.48
C THR A 143 -5.09 3.46 5.50
N ALA A 144 -5.83 4.35 6.15
CA ALA A 144 -7.29 4.27 6.21
C ALA A 144 -7.93 4.33 4.80
N ILE A 145 -7.46 5.22 3.92
CA ILE A 145 -7.95 5.33 2.54
C ILE A 145 -7.62 4.09 1.71
N VAL A 146 -6.39 3.57 1.80
CA VAL A 146 -5.99 2.37 1.04
C VAL A 146 -6.86 1.20 1.47
N LEU A 147 -6.95 0.88 2.74
CA LEU A 147 -7.77 -0.23 3.25
C LEU A 147 -9.26 -0.08 2.90
N SER A 148 -9.79 1.15 2.92
CA SER A 148 -11.19 1.41 2.58
C SER A 148 -11.48 1.33 1.08
N LYS A 149 -10.54 1.67 0.19
CA LYS A 149 -10.79 1.85 -1.24
C LYS A 149 -10.21 0.75 -2.12
N TYR A 150 -9.09 0.16 -1.73
CA TYR A 150 -8.48 -0.94 -2.49
C TYR A 150 -8.95 -2.31 -2.01
N ASP A 151 -9.30 -2.44 -0.73
CA ASP A 151 -9.69 -3.70 -0.11
C ASP A 151 -11.15 -3.75 0.33
N ASP A 152 -11.92 -2.66 0.12
CA ASP A 152 -13.34 -2.53 0.46
C ASP A 152 -13.68 -2.90 1.91
N LEU A 153 -12.73 -2.69 2.84
CA LEU A 153 -12.90 -3.01 4.24
C LEU A 153 -13.85 -2.04 4.94
N SER A 154 -14.66 -2.59 5.84
CA SER A 154 -15.50 -1.80 6.75
C SER A 154 -14.66 -1.00 7.74
N GLN A 155 -15.23 0.07 8.31
CA GLN A 155 -14.54 0.88 9.33
C GLN A 155 -14.13 0.04 10.55
N LYS A 156 -14.92 -0.98 10.89
CA LYS A 156 -14.62 -1.90 11.98
C LYS A 156 -13.37 -2.73 11.69
N GLU A 157 -13.27 -3.32 10.51
CA GLU A 157 -12.09 -4.11 10.09
C GLU A 157 -10.84 -3.24 10.01
N ILE A 158 -10.97 -2.01 9.46
CA ILE A 158 -9.88 -1.04 9.42
C ILE A 158 -9.43 -0.66 10.85
N ALA A 159 -10.38 -0.46 11.76
CA ALA A 159 -10.07 -0.17 13.17
C ALA A 159 -9.31 -1.32 13.84
N GLU A 160 -9.71 -2.56 13.57
CA GLU A 160 -9.00 -3.75 14.05
C GLU A 160 -7.58 -3.80 13.48
N ILE A 161 -7.40 -3.59 12.15
CA ILE A 161 -6.07 -3.62 11.51
C ILE A 161 -5.17 -2.51 12.06
N MET A 162 -5.69 -1.29 12.18
CA MET A 162 -4.95 -0.11 12.64
C MET A 162 -4.81 -0.04 14.16
N ASN A 163 -5.38 -1.00 14.91
CA ASN A 163 -5.42 -1.02 16.38
C ASN A 163 -5.96 0.29 16.97
N THR A 164 -7.13 0.74 16.49
CA THR A 164 -7.78 1.99 16.87
C THR A 164 -9.30 1.79 16.99
N THR A 165 -10.07 2.86 17.13
CA THR A 165 -11.55 2.83 17.19
C THR A 165 -12.18 3.14 15.84
N GLU A 166 -13.42 2.68 15.60
CA GLU A 166 -14.18 3.00 14.37
C GLU A 166 -14.35 4.50 14.18
N GLY A 167 -14.65 5.25 15.26
CA GLY A 167 -14.76 6.71 15.21
C GLY A 167 -13.44 7.41 14.83
N ALA A 168 -12.28 6.85 15.25
CA ALA A 168 -10.99 7.36 14.81
C ALA A 168 -10.75 7.09 13.32
N VAL A 169 -11.14 5.91 12.81
CA VAL A 169 -11.08 5.58 11.37
C VAL A 169 -11.96 6.50 10.56
N GLU A 170 -13.20 6.76 11.01
CA GLU A 170 -14.10 7.71 10.35
C GLU A 170 -13.47 9.10 10.25
N ALA A 171 -12.91 9.61 11.35
CA ALA A 171 -12.22 10.89 11.36
C ALA A 171 -10.99 10.92 10.43
N LEU A 172 -10.23 9.83 10.36
CA LEU A 172 -9.11 9.69 9.42
C LEU A 172 -9.57 9.72 7.97
N LEU A 173 -10.63 8.99 7.63
CA LEU A 173 -11.21 8.96 6.29
C LEU A 173 -11.77 10.33 5.87
N GLN A 174 -12.44 11.05 6.77
CA GLN A 174 -12.95 12.40 6.51
C GLN A 174 -11.80 13.37 6.22
N ARG A 175 -10.76 13.38 7.07
CA ARG A 175 -9.56 14.22 6.88
C ARG A 175 -8.82 13.86 5.59
N ALA A 176 -8.64 12.56 5.30
CA ALA A 176 -8.00 12.11 4.09
C ALA A 176 -8.76 12.58 2.83
N LYS A 177 -10.09 12.43 2.79
CA LYS A 177 -10.94 12.92 1.69
C LYS A 177 -10.84 14.44 1.51
N LYS A 178 -10.80 15.19 2.63
CA LYS A 178 -10.62 16.65 2.59
C LYS A 178 -9.26 17.01 1.98
N ASN A 179 -8.17 16.44 2.51
CA ASN A 179 -6.81 16.71 2.06
C ASN A 179 -6.62 16.33 0.58
N LEU A 180 -7.16 15.18 0.14
CA LEU A 180 -7.13 14.77 -1.27
C LEU A 180 -7.87 15.76 -2.15
N ARG A 181 -9.08 16.22 -1.76
CA ARG A 181 -9.85 17.20 -2.52
C ARG A 181 -9.09 18.51 -2.67
N GLU A 182 -8.47 19.01 -1.61
CA GLU A 182 -7.66 20.23 -1.63
C GLU A 182 -6.49 20.08 -2.60
N LYS A 183 -5.71 19.00 -2.48
CA LYS A 183 -4.56 18.71 -3.36
C LYS A 183 -4.95 18.56 -4.83
N LEU A 184 -6.02 17.86 -5.12
CA LEU A 184 -6.49 17.68 -6.51
C LEU A 184 -7.05 19.00 -7.10
N SER A 185 -7.70 19.85 -6.29
CA SER A 185 -8.22 21.14 -6.75
C SER A 185 -7.12 22.17 -7.04
N GLU A 186 -6.03 22.17 -6.30
CA GLU A 186 -4.86 23.04 -6.55
C GLU A 186 -4.25 22.77 -7.94
N ASN A 187 -4.16 21.51 -8.34
CA ASN A 187 -3.63 21.12 -9.64
C ASN A 187 -4.53 21.55 -10.82
N VAL A 188 -5.86 21.47 -10.66
CA VAL A 188 -6.81 21.94 -11.69
C VAL A 188 -6.71 23.45 -11.87
N ARG A 189 -6.56 24.23 -10.80
CA ARG A 189 -6.39 25.69 -10.85
C ARG A 189 -5.06 26.12 -11.44
N GLY A 190 -3.99 25.33 -11.25
CA GLY A 190 -2.66 25.60 -11.80
C GLY A 190 -2.60 25.46 -13.33
N LYS A 191 -3.39 24.57 -13.93
CA LYS A 191 -3.47 24.41 -15.39
C LYS A 191 -4.25 25.53 -16.10
N ASN A 192 -5.22 26.16 -15.42
CA ASN A 192 -6.01 27.26 -16.00
C ASN A 192 -5.32 28.64 -15.96
N LYS A 193 -4.06 28.70 -15.46
CA LYS A 193 -3.28 29.95 -15.43
C LYS A 193 -2.10 29.96 -16.42
N LYS A 194 -1.99 28.99 -17.29
CA LYS A 194 -1.07 28.96 -18.44
C LYS A 194 -1.87 28.95 -19.72
#